data_16f082951cba107eada2ab2bd6cc1944
#
_entry.id   16f082951cba107eada2ab2bd6cc1944
#
_cell.length_a   1.000
_cell.length_b   1.000
_cell.length_c   1.000
_cell.angle_alpha   90.00
_cell.angle_beta   90.00
_cell.angle_gamma   90.00
#
_symmetry.space_group_name_H-M   'P 1'
#
loop_
_entity.id
_entity.type
_entity.pdbx_description
1 polymer ?
#
loop_
_entity_poly.entity_id
_entity_poly.type
_entity_poly.pdbx_seq_one_letter_code
_entity_poly.pdbx_strand_id
1 'polypeptide(L)'
;EVGFDGGTRELARRLGVTQPLIYRYFPSKEDLIRAVYEEVYLTQWDPAWEVLLADAARPLRERLIAFYEGYTAAIFKPDWLRIYLFSGLRGLEINRWWITFVEQHLLRQIAEAVRLDNGLPSTAKTPVSAEELELFWMFHGGIFYYGLRREVYLKPPELSLGRFIANSVDAMLLGLPPVLKRVVPAPT
;
A
#
# COMPACT_ATOMS: atom_id res chain seq x y z
N GLU A 1 11.19 18.83 6.73
CA GLU A 1 12.24 19.18 7.71
C GLU A 1 11.71 19.32 9.14
N VAL A 2 10.51 19.87 9.35
CA VAL A 2 9.91 20.03 10.71
C VAL A 2 8.80 19.02 10.97
N GLY A 3 8.43 18.25 9.97
CA GLY A 3 7.36 17.26 10.07
C GLY A 3 6.02 17.85 10.54
N PHE A 4 5.16 16.98 11.03
CA PHE A 4 3.82 17.35 11.51
C PHE A 4 3.79 18.09 12.87
N ASP A 5 4.95 18.24 13.55
CA ASP A 5 5.07 19.06 14.77
C ASP A 5 5.14 20.56 14.46
N GLY A 6 5.47 20.93 13.23
CA GLY A 6 5.40 22.31 12.77
C GLY A 6 3.97 22.80 12.95
N GLY A 7 3.75 23.72 13.89
CA GLY A 7 2.45 24.37 14.01
C GLY A 7 2.10 25.08 12.70
N THR A 8 0.81 25.24 12.42
CA THR A 8 0.32 25.95 11.23
C THR A 8 0.92 27.36 11.08
N ARG A 9 1.41 27.96 12.17
CA ARG A 9 2.15 29.22 12.16
C ARG A 9 3.52 29.08 11.49
N GLU A 10 4.29 28.02 11.79
CA GLU A 10 5.58 27.76 11.15
C GLU A 10 5.41 27.39 9.67
N LEU A 11 4.37 26.62 9.36
CA LEU A 11 4.00 26.33 7.98
C LEU A 11 3.70 27.62 7.21
N ALA A 12 2.89 28.50 7.76
CA ALA A 12 2.56 29.81 7.17
C ALA A 12 3.84 30.64 6.92
N ARG A 13 4.74 30.70 7.91
CA ARG A 13 6.03 31.40 7.77
C ARG A 13 6.87 30.85 6.62
N ARG A 14 6.95 29.53 6.47
CA ARG A 14 7.71 28.89 5.38
C ARG A 14 7.10 29.10 4.01
N LEU A 15 5.77 29.12 3.94
CA LEU A 15 5.04 29.37 2.70
C LEU A 15 4.98 30.87 2.34
N GLY A 16 5.44 31.77 3.21
CA GLY A 16 5.34 33.20 2.98
C GLY A 16 3.91 33.74 3.03
N VAL A 17 3.01 33.04 3.74
CA VAL A 17 1.60 33.39 3.87
C VAL A 17 1.24 33.65 5.33
N THR A 18 0.03 34.16 5.58
CA THR A 18 -0.48 34.34 6.94
C THR A 18 -1.15 33.07 7.45
N GLN A 19 -1.08 32.81 8.76
CA GLN A 19 -1.78 31.66 9.37
C GLN A 19 -3.30 31.71 9.13
N PRO A 20 -4.01 32.84 9.21
CA PRO A 20 -5.43 32.94 8.84
C PRO A 20 -5.71 32.51 7.40
N LEU A 21 -4.79 32.74 6.46
CA LEU A 21 -4.95 32.28 5.09
C LEU A 21 -4.98 30.75 5.02
N ILE A 22 -4.13 30.06 5.77
CA ILE A 22 -4.15 28.58 5.85
C ILE A 22 -5.52 28.13 6.37
N TYR A 23 -6.01 28.71 7.46
CA TYR A 23 -7.30 28.34 8.06
C TYR A 23 -8.51 28.69 7.19
N ARG A 24 -8.36 29.62 6.26
CA ARG A 24 -9.40 29.89 5.27
C ARG A 24 -9.61 28.73 4.30
N TYR A 25 -8.52 28.00 3.95
CA TYR A 25 -8.57 26.83 3.04
C TYR A 25 -8.76 25.53 3.81
N PHE A 26 -8.19 25.42 4.99
CA PHE A 26 -8.22 24.24 5.84
C PHE A 26 -8.71 24.67 7.24
N PRO A 27 -10.01 24.54 7.53
CA PRO A 27 -10.62 25.05 8.76
C PRO A 27 -9.98 24.48 10.05
N SER A 28 -9.40 23.29 9.97
CA SER A 28 -8.67 22.66 11.07
C SER A 28 -7.30 22.10 10.62
N LYS A 29 -6.47 21.70 11.56
CA LYS A 29 -5.22 20.97 11.28
C LYS A 29 -5.51 19.58 10.70
N GLU A 30 -6.59 18.97 11.13
CA GLU A 30 -7.08 17.68 10.67
C GLU A 30 -7.48 17.76 9.17
N ASP A 31 -8.16 18.83 8.76
CA ASP A 31 -8.51 19.05 7.34
C ASP A 31 -7.26 19.21 6.47
N LEU A 32 -6.24 19.92 6.98
CA LEU A 32 -4.96 20.04 6.29
C LEU A 32 -4.27 18.65 6.15
N ILE A 33 -4.26 17.85 7.22
CA ILE A 33 -3.68 16.50 7.19
C ILE A 33 -4.45 15.60 6.22
N ARG A 34 -5.78 15.71 6.17
CA ARG A 34 -6.63 14.99 5.22
C ARG A 34 -6.30 15.38 3.77
N ALA A 35 -6.17 16.67 3.48
CA ALA A 35 -5.79 17.15 2.16
C ALA A 35 -4.40 16.62 1.75
N VAL A 36 -3.43 16.57 2.67
CA VAL A 36 -2.12 15.95 2.44
C VAL A 36 -2.27 14.46 2.14
N TYR A 37 -3.15 13.75 2.85
CA TYR A 37 -3.42 12.33 2.58
C TYR A 37 -4.00 12.13 1.17
N GLU A 38 -4.98 12.90 0.81
CA GLU A 38 -5.60 12.84 -0.52
C GLU A 38 -4.57 13.10 -1.61
N GLU A 39 -3.81 14.18 -1.50
CA GLU A 39 -2.82 14.59 -2.51
C GLU A 39 -1.62 13.63 -2.60
N VAL A 40 -1.07 13.20 -1.47
CA VAL A 40 0.18 12.41 -1.46
C VAL A 40 -0.08 10.92 -1.65
N TYR A 41 -1.21 10.42 -1.17
CA TYR A 41 -1.48 8.98 -1.16
C TYR A 41 -2.54 8.60 -2.19
N LEU A 42 -3.75 9.18 -2.14
CA LEU A 42 -4.83 8.73 -3.00
C LEU A 42 -4.63 9.10 -4.46
N THR A 43 -4.02 10.26 -4.76
CA THR A 43 -3.70 10.63 -6.14
C THR A 43 -2.65 9.70 -6.80
N GLN A 44 -1.89 8.95 -6.00
CA GLN A 44 -0.93 7.98 -6.52
C GLN A 44 -1.57 6.63 -6.83
N TRP A 45 -2.80 6.41 -6.39
CA TRP A 45 -3.53 5.19 -6.71
C TRP A 45 -4.13 5.27 -8.11
N ASP A 46 -3.76 4.32 -8.96
CA ASP A 46 -4.35 4.20 -10.30
C ASP A 46 -5.54 3.21 -10.24
N PRO A 47 -6.78 3.66 -10.50
CA PRO A 47 -7.94 2.77 -10.54
C PRO A 47 -7.82 1.61 -11.55
N ALA A 48 -6.97 1.76 -12.58
CA ALA A 48 -6.71 0.71 -13.55
C ALA A 48 -6.04 -0.53 -12.91
N TRP A 49 -5.41 -0.38 -11.76
CA TRP A 49 -4.82 -1.52 -11.03
C TRP A 49 -5.87 -2.50 -10.52
N GLU A 50 -7.03 -1.99 -10.06
CA GLU A 50 -8.14 -2.86 -9.63
C GLU A 50 -8.70 -3.65 -10.81
N VAL A 51 -8.84 -3.01 -11.95
CA VAL A 51 -9.25 -3.67 -13.21
C VAL A 51 -8.23 -4.72 -13.63
N LEU A 52 -6.93 -4.40 -13.56
CA LEU A 52 -5.85 -5.33 -13.89
C LEU A 52 -5.87 -6.57 -12.97
N LEU A 53 -6.03 -6.37 -11.65
CA LEU A 53 -6.05 -7.49 -10.69
C LEU A 53 -7.28 -8.38 -10.89
N ALA A 54 -8.41 -7.83 -11.29
CA ALA A 54 -9.66 -8.55 -11.55
C ALA A 54 -9.68 -9.27 -12.92
N ASP A 55 -8.78 -8.95 -13.85
CA ASP A 55 -8.78 -9.50 -15.22
C ASP A 55 -8.39 -10.99 -15.25
N ALA A 56 -9.37 -11.87 -15.07
CA ALA A 56 -9.15 -13.31 -15.11
C ALA A 56 -8.69 -13.87 -16.47
N ALA A 57 -8.75 -13.09 -17.56
CA ALA A 57 -8.21 -13.49 -18.86
C ALA A 57 -6.67 -13.48 -18.90
N ARG A 58 -6.04 -12.76 -17.98
CA ARG A 58 -4.58 -12.75 -17.83
C ARG A 58 -4.13 -13.72 -16.75
N PRO A 59 -2.98 -14.41 -16.92
CA PRO A 59 -2.37 -15.22 -15.87
C PRO A 59 -2.16 -14.39 -14.58
N LEU A 60 -2.52 -14.94 -13.42
CA LEU A 60 -2.40 -14.26 -12.13
C LEU A 60 -0.99 -13.69 -11.88
N ARG A 61 0.04 -14.47 -12.23
CA ARG A 61 1.44 -14.06 -12.14
C ARG A 61 1.70 -12.72 -12.87
N GLU A 62 1.23 -12.60 -14.10
CA GLU A 62 1.44 -11.40 -14.92
C GLU A 62 0.71 -10.18 -14.34
N ARG A 63 -0.51 -10.40 -13.85
CA ARG A 63 -1.30 -9.33 -13.20
C ARG A 63 -0.59 -8.79 -11.97
N LEU A 64 -0.10 -9.67 -11.10
CA LEU A 64 0.60 -9.29 -9.87
C LEU A 64 1.92 -8.57 -10.15
N ILE A 65 2.72 -9.05 -11.12
CA ILE A 65 3.97 -8.39 -11.50
C ILE A 65 3.68 -6.99 -12.04
N ALA A 66 2.78 -6.86 -13.01
CA ALA A 66 2.44 -5.57 -13.61
C ALA A 66 1.87 -4.58 -12.57
N PHE A 67 1.02 -5.08 -11.66
CA PHE A 67 0.52 -4.27 -10.55
C PHE A 67 1.67 -3.75 -9.68
N TYR A 68 2.54 -4.62 -9.17
CA TYR A 68 3.60 -4.21 -8.25
C TYR A 68 4.66 -3.34 -8.92
N GLU A 69 4.92 -3.50 -10.21
CA GLU A 69 5.79 -2.59 -10.96
C GLU A 69 5.21 -1.17 -11.01
N GLY A 70 3.93 -1.03 -11.36
CA GLY A 70 3.24 0.27 -11.35
C GLY A 70 3.13 0.87 -9.95
N TYR A 71 2.67 0.09 -8.98
CA TYR A 71 2.49 0.50 -7.60
C TYR A 71 3.80 0.97 -6.96
N THR A 72 4.88 0.20 -7.10
CA THR A 72 6.18 0.59 -6.53
C THR A 72 6.79 1.82 -7.22
N ALA A 73 6.53 2.02 -8.51
CA ALA A 73 6.93 3.25 -9.20
C ALA A 73 6.21 4.49 -8.65
N ALA A 74 4.97 4.32 -8.19
CA ALA A 74 4.20 5.41 -7.57
C ALA A 74 4.68 5.73 -6.15
N ILE A 75 4.90 4.72 -5.29
CA ILE A 75 5.14 4.91 -3.85
C ILE A 75 6.62 4.95 -3.45
N PHE A 76 7.55 4.39 -4.25
CA PHE A 76 8.99 4.42 -3.94
C PHE A 76 9.62 5.75 -4.36
N LYS A 77 9.00 6.83 -3.93
CA LYS A 77 9.50 8.21 -4.03
C LYS A 77 10.01 8.65 -2.66
N PRO A 78 11.17 9.32 -2.57
CA PRO A 78 11.74 9.72 -1.28
C PRO A 78 10.78 10.53 -0.43
N ASP A 79 10.03 11.47 -1.03
CA ASP A 79 9.08 12.31 -0.30
C ASP A 79 7.88 11.51 0.20
N TRP A 80 7.35 10.58 -0.60
CA TRP A 80 6.26 9.70 -0.21
C TRP A 80 6.65 8.83 1.00
N LEU A 81 7.80 8.15 0.91
CA LEU A 81 8.31 7.29 1.98
C LEU A 81 8.61 8.10 3.24
N ARG A 82 9.18 9.31 3.09
CA ARG A 82 9.46 10.20 4.22
C ARG A 82 8.18 10.59 4.95
N ILE A 83 7.14 11.03 4.23
CA ILE A 83 5.84 11.38 4.83
C ILE A 83 5.25 10.16 5.52
N TYR A 84 5.26 8.99 4.86
CA TYR A 84 4.73 7.75 5.39
C TYR A 84 5.40 7.35 6.71
N LEU A 85 6.72 7.33 6.76
CA LEU A 85 7.47 6.92 7.95
C LEU A 85 7.34 7.93 9.08
N PHE A 86 7.50 9.23 8.80
CA PHE A 86 7.39 10.25 9.84
C PHE A 86 5.98 10.35 10.42
N SER A 87 4.95 10.23 9.61
CA SER A 87 3.57 10.22 10.10
C SER A 87 3.30 8.99 10.98
N GLY A 88 3.82 7.83 10.60
CA GLY A 88 3.70 6.59 11.39
C GLY A 88 4.40 6.68 12.74
N LEU A 89 5.65 7.18 12.77
CA LEU A 89 6.40 7.38 14.01
C LEU A 89 5.73 8.38 14.97
N ARG A 90 4.89 9.28 14.45
CA ARG A 90 4.11 10.25 15.24
C ARG A 90 2.71 9.76 15.60
N GLY A 91 2.34 8.54 15.20
CA GLY A 91 1.04 7.96 15.48
C GLY A 91 -0.13 8.69 14.79
N LEU A 92 0.12 9.37 13.67
CA LEU A 92 -0.91 10.09 12.95
C LEU A 92 -1.87 9.12 12.24
N GLU A 93 -3.12 9.54 12.10
CA GLU A 93 -4.18 8.72 11.47
C GLU A 93 -3.92 8.44 10.00
N ILE A 94 -3.15 9.27 9.32
CA ILE A 94 -2.83 9.16 7.88
C ILE A 94 -2.30 7.76 7.51
N ASN A 95 -1.48 7.14 8.35
CA ASN A 95 -0.98 5.79 8.13
C ASN A 95 -2.06 4.74 8.28
N ARG A 96 -2.94 4.90 9.30
CA ARG A 96 -4.08 3.98 9.50
C ARG A 96 -5.03 4.04 8.31
N TRP A 97 -5.32 5.23 7.78
CA TRP A 97 -6.13 5.38 6.58
C TRP A 97 -5.52 4.68 5.38
N TRP A 98 -4.21 4.87 5.16
CA TRP A 98 -3.50 4.22 4.06
C TRP A 98 -3.44 2.69 4.22
N ILE A 99 -3.13 2.19 5.41
CA ILE A 99 -3.12 0.75 5.69
C ILE A 99 -4.51 0.15 5.43
N THR A 100 -5.58 0.78 5.91
CA THR A 100 -6.95 0.34 5.65
C THR A 100 -7.27 0.38 4.15
N PHE A 101 -6.85 1.43 3.46
CA PHE A 101 -7.04 1.55 2.02
C PHE A 101 -6.34 0.42 1.26
N VAL A 102 -5.07 0.15 1.55
CA VAL A 102 -4.29 -0.96 0.94
C VAL A 102 -4.95 -2.30 1.23
N GLU A 103 -5.43 -2.52 2.45
CA GLU A 103 -6.14 -3.75 2.79
C GLU A 103 -7.38 -3.94 1.93
N GLN A 104 -8.21 -2.91 1.81
CA GLN A 104 -9.49 -2.99 1.10
C GLN A 104 -9.32 -3.05 -0.43
N HIS A 105 -8.46 -2.21 -0.98
CA HIS A 105 -8.32 -2.02 -2.42
C HIS A 105 -7.23 -2.88 -3.07
N LEU A 106 -6.36 -3.48 -2.28
CA LEU A 106 -5.29 -4.33 -2.80
C LEU A 106 -5.33 -5.74 -2.23
N LEU A 107 -5.09 -5.90 -0.90
CA LEU A 107 -4.83 -7.24 -0.36
C LEU A 107 -6.03 -8.16 -0.46
N ARG A 108 -7.25 -7.64 -0.26
CA ARG A 108 -8.48 -8.42 -0.44
C ARG A 108 -8.73 -8.81 -1.89
N GLN A 109 -8.34 -7.98 -2.85
CA GLN A 109 -8.42 -8.32 -4.26
C GLN A 109 -7.39 -9.38 -4.66
N ILE A 110 -6.17 -9.29 -4.14
CA ILE A 110 -5.16 -10.33 -4.31
C ILE A 110 -5.64 -11.64 -3.70
N ALA A 111 -6.23 -11.61 -2.50
CA ALA A 111 -6.80 -12.79 -1.86
C ALA A 111 -7.87 -13.46 -2.72
N GLU A 112 -8.81 -12.68 -3.27
CA GLU A 112 -9.82 -13.19 -4.19
C GLU A 112 -9.20 -13.84 -5.42
N ALA A 113 -8.28 -13.13 -6.07
CA ALA A 113 -7.63 -13.63 -7.29
C ALA A 113 -6.84 -14.93 -7.03
N VAL A 114 -6.10 -15.00 -5.92
CA VAL A 114 -5.32 -16.19 -5.54
C VAL A 114 -6.23 -17.35 -5.16
N ARG A 115 -7.34 -17.10 -4.45
CA ARG A 115 -8.33 -18.14 -4.13
C ARG A 115 -8.94 -18.74 -5.39
N LEU A 116 -9.41 -17.90 -6.31
CA LEU A 116 -10.02 -18.36 -7.55
C LEU A 116 -9.06 -19.16 -8.42
N ASP A 117 -7.80 -18.71 -8.53
CA ASP A 117 -6.75 -19.40 -9.26
C ASP A 117 -6.41 -20.78 -8.67
N ASN A 118 -6.68 -20.98 -7.38
CA ASN A 118 -6.43 -22.23 -6.67
C ASN A 118 -7.70 -23.05 -6.38
N GLY A 119 -8.83 -22.71 -6.95
CA GLY A 119 -10.08 -23.41 -6.76
C GLY A 119 -10.66 -23.34 -5.33
N LEU A 120 -10.26 -22.29 -4.57
CA LEU A 120 -10.78 -22.03 -3.23
C LEU A 120 -12.06 -21.19 -3.29
N PRO A 121 -12.89 -21.20 -2.22
CA PRO A 121 -14.08 -20.36 -2.17
C PRO A 121 -13.80 -18.89 -2.38
N SER A 122 -14.63 -18.21 -3.19
CA SER A 122 -14.58 -16.76 -3.35
C SER A 122 -14.75 -16.04 -2.01
N THR A 123 -14.12 -14.88 -1.87
CA THR A 123 -14.22 -14.04 -0.67
C THR A 123 -15.64 -13.53 -0.42
N ALA A 124 -16.49 -13.50 -1.44
CA ALA A 124 -17.91 -13.18 -1.31
C ALA A 124 -18.70 -14.29 -0.57
N LYS A 125 -18.28 -15.56 -0.73
CA LYS A 125 -18.90 -16.71 -0.03
C LYS A 125 -18.27 -16.95 1.33
N THR A 126 -16.96 -16.80 1.43
CA THR A 126 -16.18 -17.01 2.66
C THR A 126 -15.30 -15.77 2.87
N PRO A 127 -15.68 -14.87 3.78
CA PRO A 127 -14.88 -13.66 4.04
C PRO A 127 -13.42 -13.96 4.36
N VAL A 128 -12.52 -13.06 3.95
CA VAL A 128 -11.08 -13.18 4.26
C VAL A 128 -10.87 -13.08 5.77
N SER A 129 -10.26 -14.10 6.37
CA SER A 129 -9.95 -14.12 7.80
C SER A 129 -8.73 -13.21 8.11
N ALA A 130 -8.56 -12.86 9.39
CA ALA A 130 -7.40 -12.10 9.82
C ALA A 130 -6.08 -12.89 9.53
N GLU A 131 -6.07 -14.19 9.78
CA GLU A 131 -4.91 -15.04 9.52
C GLU A 131 -4.53 -15.06 8.03
N GLU A 132 -5.52 -15.18 7.17
CA GLU A 132 -5.30 -15.13 5.72
C GLU A 132 -4.78 -13.77 5.26
N LEU A 133 -5.34 -12.69 5.80
CA LEU A 133 -4.93 -11.34 5.45
C LEU A 133 -3.46 -11.08 5.79
N GLU A 134 -2.98 -11.58 6.93
CA GLU A 134 -1.57 -11.45 7.34
C GLU A 134 -0.61 -12.16 6.38
N LEU A 135 -1.02 -13.22 5.69
CA LEU A 135 -0.20 -13.85 4.65
C LEU A 135 0.05 -12.90 3.47
N PHE A 136 -0.96 -12.12 3.10
CA PHE A 136 -0.81 -11.11 2.05
C PHE A 136 -0.04 -9.87 2.53
N TRP A 137 -0.20 -9.49 3.80
CA TRP A 137 0.63 -8.45 4.43
C TRP A 137 2.11 -8.84 4.46
N MET A 138 2.43 -10.09 4.76
CA MET A 138 3.81 -10.61 4.73
C MET A 138 4.42 -10.46 3.33
N PHE A 139 3.68 -10.83 2.28
CA PHE A 139 4.11 -10.67 0.89
C PHE A 139 4.29 -9.19 0.50
N HIS A 140 3.28 -8.36 0.75
CA HIS A 140 3.32 -6.94 0.47
C HIS A 140 4.43 -6.22 1.23
N GLY A 141 4.58 -6.52 2.51
CA GLY A 141 5.62 -5.96 3.37
C GLY A 141 7.03 -6.29 2.89
N GLY A 142 7.26 -7.48 2.34
CA GLY A 142 8.54 -7.86 1.73
C GLY A 142 8.92 -6.96 0.56
N ILE A 143 7.95 -6.66 -0.33
CA ILE A 143 8.16 -5.73 -1.45
C ILE A 143 8.38 -4.31 -0.95
N PHE A 144 7.57 -3.85 0.02
CA PHE A 144 7.72 -2.53 0.61
C PHE A 144 9.09 -2.32 1.27
N TYR A 145 9.60 -3.33 1.95
CA TYR A 145 10.93 -3.29 2.60
C TYR A 145 12.08 -3.13 1.59
N TYR A 146 11.93 -3.62 0.36
CA TYR A 146 12.89 -3.33 -0.72
C TYR A 146 13.02 -1.82 -0.94
N GLY A 147 11.89 -1.10 -1.00
CA GLY A 147 11.87 0.36 -1.13
C GLY A 147 12.54 1.07 0.04
N LEU A 148 12.29 0.62 1.28
CA LEU A 148 12.95 1.18 2.47
C LEU A 148 14.47 1.03 2.41
N ARG A 149 14.96 -0.14 2.02
CA ARG A 149 16.41 -0.39 1.89
C ARG A 149 17.04 0.54 0.86
N ARG A 150 16.36 0.77 -0.26
CA ARG A 150 16.86 1.59 -1.36
C ARG A 150 16.80 3.09 -1.04
N GLU A 151 15.63 3.58 -0.63
CA GLU A 151 15.35 5.02 -0.57
C GLU A 151 15.61 5.63 0.82
N VAL A 152 15.51 4.83 1.88
CA VAL A 152 15.61 5.33 3.25
C VAL A 152 16.95 4.94 3.88
N TYR A 153 17.32 3.67 3.77
CA TYR A 153 18.57 3.18 4.36
C TYR A 153 19.78 3.38 3.46
N LEU A 154 19.57 3.84 2.23
CA LEU A 154 20.61 4.10 1.22
C LEU A 154 21.53 2.88 1.00
N LYS A 155 20.99 1.70 1.20
CA LYS A 155 21.64 0.42 0.94
C LYS A 155 20.77 -0.38 -0.06
N PRO A 156 20.83 -0.02 -1.35
CA PRO A 156 20.00 -0.68 -2.36
C PRO A 156 20.33 -2.18 -2.43
N PRO A 157 19.33 -3.05 -2.60
CA PRO A 157 19.56 -4.44 -2.95
C PRO A 157 20.33 -4.56 -4.26
N GLU A 158 21.17 -5.58 -4.38
CA GLU A 158 21.91 -5.88 -5.63
C GLU A 158 20.98 -6.35 -6.74
N LEU A 159 19.89 -7.03 -6.37
CA LEU A 159 18.87 -7.48 -7.31
C LEU A 159 17.99 -6.29 -7.75
N SER A 160 17.73 -6.18 -9.05
CA SER A 160 16.83 -5.15 -9.59
C SER A 160 15.41 -5.31 -9.04
N LEU A 161 14.68 -4.20 -8.91
CA LEU A 161 13.32 -4.20 -8.38
C LEU A 161 12.37 -5.12 -9.17
N GLY A 162 12.41 -5.09 -10.50
CA GLY A 162 11.57 -5.96 -11.34
C GLY A 162 11.85 -7.45 -11.10
N ARG A 163 13.12 -7.85 -10.99
CA ARG A 163 13.45 -9.24 -10.63
C ARG A 163 13.06 -9.60 -9.21
N PHE A 164 13.19 -8.66 -8.27
CA PHE A 164 12.74 -8.88 -6.90
C PHE A 164 11.22 -9.09 -6.84
N ILE A 165 10.45 -8.26 -7.54
CA ILE A 165 8.98 -8.41 -7.64
C ILE A 165 8.64 -9.76 -8.24
N ALA A 166 9.22 -10.12 -9.40
CA ALA A 166 8.93 -11.38 -10.05
C ALA A 166 9.23 -12.59 -9.14
N ASN A 167 10.39 -12.61 -8.49
CA ASN A 167 10.76 -13.68 -7.56
C ASN A 167 9.83 -13.73 -6.33
N SER A 168 9.40 -12.56 -5.82
CA SER A 168 8.48 -12.50 -4.69
C SER A 168 7.09 -13.03 -5.06
N VAL A 169 6.60 -12.69 -6.25
CA VAL A 169 5.34 -13.21 -6.81
C VAL A 169 5.45 -14.72 -7.00
N ASP A 170 6.52 -15.21 -7.60
CA ASP A 170 6.73 -16.66 -7.80
C ASP A 170 6.79 -17.41 -6.47
N ALA A 171 7.53 -16.91 -5.49
CA ALA A 171 7.61 -17.51 -4.16
C ALA A 171 6.24 -17.55 -3.47
N MET A 172 5.45 -16.49 -3.60
CA MET A 172 4.10 -16.41 -3.04
C MET A 172 3.17 -17.41 -3.74
N LEU A 173 3.11 -17.43 -5.06
CA LEU A 173 2.23 -18.31 -5.83
C LEU A 173 2.58 -19.79 -5.66
N LEU A 174 3.84 -20.12 -5.44
CA LEU A 174 4.28 -21.50 -5.21
C LEU A 174 4.10 -21.95 -3.75
N GLY A 175 4.33 -21.05 -2.79
CA GLY A 175 4.34 -21.40 -1.36
C GLY A 175 3.00 -21.18 -0.64
N LEU A 176 2.21 -20.23 -1.07
CA LEU A 176 0.99 -19.82 -0.37
C LEU A 176 -0.18 -20.81 -0.49
N PRO A 177 -0.46 -21.47 -1.65
CA PRO A 177 -1.64 -22.30 -1.81
C PRO A 177 -1.79 -23.43 -0.77
N PRO A 178 -0.75 -24.18 -0.38
CA PRO A 178 -0.86 -25.17 0.68
C PRO A 178 -1.23 -24.57 2.05
N VAL A 179 -0.80 -23.32 2.32
CA VAL A 179 -1.13 -22.60 3.55
C VAL A 179 -2.58 -22.14 3.51
N LEU A 180 -3.01 -21.55 2.41
CA LEU A 180 -4.39 -21.09 2.22
C LEU A 180 -5.41 -22.22 2.37
N LYS A 181 -5.12 -23.42 1.87
CA LYS A 181 -5.99 -24.59 2.04
C LYS A 181 -6.23 -24.99 3.51
N ARG A 182 -5.33 -24.57 4.43
CA ARG A 182 -5.51 -24.79 5.88
C ARG A 182 -6.24 -23.65 6.56
N VAL A 183 -6.05 -22.43 6.06
CA VAL A 183 -6.55 -21.20 6.68
C VAL A 183 -7.95 -20.82 6.18
N VAL A 184 -8.25 -21.11 4.91
CA VAL A 184 -9.57 -20.85 4.32
C VAL A 184 -10.50 -22.01 4.63
N PRO A 185 -11.62 -21.79 5.38
CA PRO A 185 -12.55 -22.83 5.69
C PRO A 185 -13.18 -23.41 4.41
N ALA A 186 -13.47 -24.71 4.44
CA ALA A 186 -14.28 -25.33 3.39
C ALA A 186 -15.65 -24.66 3.31
N PRO A 187 -16.26 -24.56 2.11
CA PRO A 187 -17.61 -24.04 1.99
C PRO A 187 -18.56 -24.94 2.79
N THR A 188 -19.34 -24.33 3.67
CA THR A 188 -20.44 -24.98 4.41
C THR A 188 -21.61 -25.31 3.49
#